data_924247de91bf35773b584b7f0558d835
#
_entry.id   924247de91bf35773b584b7f0558d835
#
_cell.length_a   1.000
_cell.length_b   1.000
_cell.length_c   1.000
_cell.angle_alpha   90.00
_cell.angle_beta   90.00
_cell.angle_gamma   90.00
#
_symmetry.space_group_name_H-M   'P 1'
#
loop_
_entity.id
_entity.type
_entity.pdbx_description
1 polymer ?
#
loop_
_entity_poly.entity_id
_entity_poly.type
_entity_poly.pdbx_seq_one_letter_code
_entity_poly.pdbx_strand_id
1 'polypeptide(L)'
;EIGVRLVGSEMCIRDRTYQADGGLTSLRANPIKANAAQLCALLTEQGAAEVRQGIVPGSVLARFAGSPADNELFRQGYYHVEGQASQLAALCVGAAPGETVLDLCAAPGGKTILLAEQMQGTGELYSCDAAENRVGLIRTAVDRMGFAGVHTLCNDATKPNPALPMADRILTDVPCSGLGILAKKPDLRYKKLEAARQAELLATQAAILDTAAALLKAGGRLVYSTCTIDPAENQQQIAAFLARHPEFTVVEPAAALPAGMTAGEHGALSVPTRTGMDGFFLCVLQKAAATQ
;
A
#
# COMPACT_ATOMS: atom_id res chain seq x y z
N GLU A 1 1.42 25.86 25.50
CA GLU A 1 0.81 26.98 24.70
C GLU A 1 0.72 26.70 23.19
N ILE A 2 1.43 25.70 22.66
CA ILE A 2 1.37 25.32 21.23
C ILE A 2 0.09 24.52 20.91
N GLY A 3 -0.48 23.82 21.89
CA GLY A 3 -1.65 22.94 21.69
C GLY A 3 -2.98 23.64 21.47
N VAL A 4 -3.14 24.88 21.92
CA VAL A 4 -4.44 25.59 21.88
C VAL A 4 -4.62 26.43 20.61
N ARG A 5 -3.54 26.80 19.91
CA ARG A 5 -3.60 27.61 18.68
C ARG A 5 -3.85 26.83 17.39
N LEU A 6 -3.85 25.50 17.44
CA LEU A 6 -4.04 24.64 16.25
C LEU A 6 -5.48 24.16 16.06
N VAL A 7 -6.43 24.64 16.86
CA VAL A 7 -7.86 24.34 16.72
C VAL A 7 -8.53 25.53 16.05
N GLY A 8 -8.73 25.48 14.76
CA GLY A 8 -9.42 26.53 14.01
C GLY A 8 -8.99 26.60 12.53
N SER A 9 -9.25 27.74 11.90
CA SER A 9 -9.04 28.00 10.47
C SER A 9 -7.62 27.70 9.95
N GLU A 10 -6.57 27.88 10.75
CA GLU A 10 -5.19 27.60 10.35
C GLU A 10 -4.91 26.09 10.18
N MET A 11 -5.57 25.25 10.99
CA MET A 11 -5.48 23.80 10.83
C MET A 11 -6.20 23.36 9.55
N CYS A 12 -7.34 23.96 9.24
CA CYS A 12 -8.05 23.75 7.97
C CYS A 12 -7.26 24.25 6.75
N ILE A 13 -6.48 25.34 6.89
CA ILE A 13 -5.64 25.87 5.81
C ILE A 13 -4.43 24.94 5.56
N ARG A 14 -3.76 24.49 6.63
CA ARG A 14 -2.68 23.48 6.52
C ARG A 14 -3.17 22.20 5.85
N ASP A 15 -4.39 21.77 6.16
CA ASP A 15 -4.99 20.59 5.57
C ASP A 15 -5.28 20.69 4.08
N ARG A 16 -5.69 21.85 3.63
CA ARG A 16 -5.89 22.13 2.20
C ARG A 16 -4.57 22.23 1.44
N THR A 17 -3.51 22.70 2.11
CA THR A 17 -2.15 22.72 1.55
C THR A 17 -1.46 21.36 1.56
N TYR A 18 -1.96 20.38 2.33
CA TYR A 18 -1.47 19.01 2.37
C TYR A 18 -2.32 18.02 1.56
N GLN A 19 -3.12 18.48 0.61
CA GLN A 19 -3.87 17.58 -0.26
C GLN A 19 -2.90 16.79 -1.14
N ALA A 20 -2.72 15.54 -0.80
CA ALA A 20 -2.07 14.57 -1.68
C ALA A 20 -2.79 14.57 -3.04
N ASP A 21 -2.02 14.31 -4.11
CA ASP A 21 -2.53 14.24 -5.48
C ASP A 21 -3.22 15.55 -5.97
N GLY A 22 -2.99 16.69 -5.30
CA GLY A 22 -3.62 17.97 -5.63
C GLY A 22 -5.14 17.98 -5.37
N GLY A 23 -5.63 17.14 -4.46
CA GLY A 23 -7.06 16.98 -4.17
C GLY A 23 -7.82 16.20 -5.26
N LEU A 24 -7.11 15.55 -6.18
CA LEU A 24 -7.69 14.65 -7.17
C LEU A 24 -7.82 13.24 -6.61
N THR A 25 -8.72 12.46 -7.17
CA THR A 25 -8.79 11.02 -6.89
C THR A 25 -7.69 10.30 -7.65
N SER A 26 -6.88 9.53 -6.93
CA SER A 26 -5.87 8.66 -7.52
C SER A 26 -6.46 7.31 -7.87
N LEU A 27 -6.19 6.86 -9.08
CA LEU A 27 -6.68 5.64 -9.68
C LEU A 27 -5.51 4.78 -10.17
N ARG A 28 -5.71 3.45 -10.17
CA ARG A 28 -4.87 2.50 -10.90
C ARG A 28 -5.60 2.04 -12.14
N ALA A 29 -5.01 2.25 -13.32
CA ALA A 29 -5.55 1.71 -14.55
C ALA A 29 -5.44 0.18 -14.58
N ASN A 30 -6.43 -0.49 -15.15
CA ASN A 30 -6.40 -1.94 -15.36
C ASN A 30 -5.78 -2.24 -16.73
N PRO A 31 -4.54 -2.75 -16.80
CA PRO A 31 -3.83 -2.95 -18.06
C PRO A 31 -4.49 -4.01 -18.97
N ILE A 32 -5.35 -4.88 -18.42
CA ILE A 32 -6.14 -5.83 -19.21
C ILE A 32 -7.14 -5.09 -20.13
N LYS A 33 -7.60 -3.90 -19.71
CA LYS A 33 -8.65 -3.13 -20.41
C LYS A 33 -8.15 -1.83 -21.05
N ALA A 34 -7.31 -1.09 -20.35
CA ALA A 34 -6.77 0.18 -20.82
C ALA A 34 -5.49 0.54 -20.07
N ASN A 35 -4.50 1.07 -20.77
CA ASN A 35 -3.36 1.71 -20.12
C ASN A 35 -3.74 3.09 -19.53
N ALA A 36 -2.84 3.72 -18.80
CA ALA A 36 -3.12 5.00 -18.12
C ALA A 36 -3.51 6.12 -19.11
N ALA A 37 -2.89 6.19 -20.29
CA ALA A 37 -3.22 7.21 -21.30
C ALA A 37 -4.63 6.99 -21.88
N GLN A 38 -4.98 5.75 -22.19
CA GLN A 38 -6.31 5.38 -22.65
C GLN A 38 -7.38 5.64 -21.59
N LEU A 39 -7.09 5.31 -20.32
CA LEU A 39 -8.00 5.60 -19.22
C LEU A 39 -8.22 7.11 -19.05
N CYS A 40 -7.17 7.94 -19.21
CA CYS A 40 -7.33 9.40 -19.19
C CYS A 40 -8.32 9.88 -20.26
N ALA A 41 -8.21 9.39 -21.50
CA ALA A 41 -9.13 9.73 -22.58
C ALA A 41 -10.57 9.32 -22.25
N LEU A 42 -10.78 8.07 -21.86
CA LEU A 42 -12.10 7.55 -21.50
C LEU A 42 -12.77 8.32 -20.35
N LEU A 43 -12.01 8.68 -19.31
CA LEU A 43 -12.52 9.46 -18.19
C LEU A 43 -12.91 10.89 -18.61
N THR A 44 -12.13 11.50 -19.48
CA THR A 44 -12.42 12.83 -20.03
C THR A 44 -13.71 12.79 -20.88
N GLU A 45 -13.89 11.79 -21.72
CA GLU A 45 -15.11 11.57 -22.50
C GLU A 45 -16.35 11.38 -21.61
N GLN A 46 -16.19 10.79 -20.43
CA GLN A 46 -17.25 10.65 -19.44
C GLN A 46 -17.45 11.88 -18.53
N GLY A 47 -16.79 12.98 -18.83
CA GLY A 47 -16.98 14.26 -18.13
C GLY A 47 -16.20 14.41 -16.81
N ALA A 48 -15.22 13.56 -16.53
CA ALA A 48 -14.29 13.80 -15.44
C ALA A 48 -13.40 15.01 -15.76
N ALA A 49 -13.16 15.85 -14.77
CA ALA A 49 -12.32 17.04 -14.91
C ALA A 49 -10.88 16.78 -14.46
N GLU A 50 -9.95 17.64 -14.91
CA GLU A 50 -8.55 17.62 -14.47
C GLU A 50 -7.90 16.23 -14.56
N VAL A 51 -8.19 15.51 -15.66
CA VAL A 51 -7.67 14.14 -15.85
C VAL A 51 -6.23 14.19 -16.35
N ARG A 52 -5.33 13.48 -15.65
CA ARG A 52 -3.92 13.35 -16.05
C ARG A 52 -3.29 12.07 -15.51
N GLN A 53 -2.20 11.66 -16.12
CA GLN A 53 -1.39 10.58 -15.55
C GLN A 53 -0.73 11.06 -14.23
N GLY A 54 -0.57 10.15 -13.29
CA GLY A 54 0.15 10.39 -12.05
C GLY A 54 1.66 10.19 -12.20
N ILE A 55 2.39 10.36 -11.09
CA ILE A 55 3.86 10.19 -11.07
C ILE A 55 4.29 8.72 -10.91
N VAL A 56 3.39 7.86 -10.42
CA VAL A 56 3.63 6.42 -10.32
C VAL A 56 3.15 5.77 -11.63
N PRO A 57 3.96 4.93 -12.28
CA PRO A 57 3.57 4.29 -13.54
C PRO A 57 2.22 3.57 -13.45
N GLY A 58 1.34 3.80 -14.42
CA GLY A 58 -0.02 3.23 -14.46
C GLY A 58 -1.05 3.96 -13.59
N SER A 59 -0.66 4.98 -12.81
CA SER A 59 -1.59 5.81 -12.06
C SER A 59 -2.23 6.90 -12.91
N VAL A 60 -3.49 7.23 -12.58
CA VAL A 60 -4.25 8.33 -13.19
C VAL A 60 -4.85 9.15 -12.05
N LEU A 61 -4.83 10.46 -12.21
CA LEU A 61 -5.46 11.43 -11.32
C LEU A 61 -6.65 12.07 -12.02
N ALA A 62 -7.79 12.12 -11.37
CA ALA A 62 -9.00 12.70 -11.95
C ALA A 62 -9.90 13.35 -10.88
N ARG A 63 -10.65 14.36 -11.28
CA ARG A 63 -11.71 14.98 -10.47
C ARG A 63 -13.06 14.49 -10.93
N PHE A 64 -13.80 13.87 -10.02
CA PHE A 64 -15.18 13.42 -10.24
C PHE A 64 -16.16 14.39 -9.61
N ALA A 65 -17.33 14.57 -10.23
CA ALA A 65 -18.43 15.33 -9.66
C ALA A 65 -19.11 14.59 -8.48
N GLY A 66 -18.94 13.29 -8.40
CA GLY A 66 -19.49 12.41 -7.37
C GLY A 66 -18.51 11.33 -6.95
N SER A 67 -19.02 10.18 -6.49
CA SER A 67 -18.16 9.05 -6.13
C SER A 67 -17.52 8.43 -7.37
N PRO A 68 -16.20 8.17 -7.39
CA PRO A 68 -15.57 7.41 -8.46
C PRO A 68 -16.19 6.03 -8.68
N ALA A 69 -16.79 5.44 -7.63
CA ALA A 69 -17.46 4.13 -7.71
C ALA A 69 -18.81 4.18 -8.47
N ASP A 70 -19.39 5.36 -8.65
CA ASP A 70 -20.62 5.53 -9.43
C ASP A 70 -20.34 5.60 -10.94
N ASN A 71 -19.10 5.72 -11.33
CA ASN A 71 -18.68 5.78 -12.72
C ASN A 71 -18.75 4.39 -13.38
N GLU A 72 -19.24 4.33 -14.63
CA GLU A 72 -19.42 3.08 -15.36
C GLU A 72 -18.09 2.36 -15.64
N LEU A 73 -17.02 3.09 -15.93
CA LEU A 73 -15.68 2.49 -16.09
C LEU A 73 -15.18 1.81 -14.81
N PHE A 74 -15.56 2.31 -13.63
CA PHE A 74 -15.26 1.63 -12.37
C PHE A 74 -16.02 0.30 -12.28
N ARG A 75 -17.33 0.30 -12.54
CA ARG A 75 -18.17 -0.93 -12.50
C ARG A 75 -17.67 -1.97 -13.48
N GLN A 76 -17.24 -1.53 -14.65
CA GLN A 76 -16.66 -2.39 -15.68
C GLN A 76 -15.19 -2.80 -15.39
N GLY A 77 -14.57 -2.34 -14.31
CA GLY A 77 -13.22 -2.72 -13.89
C GLY A 77 -12.09 -2.12 -14.73
N TYR A 78 -12.29 -0.95 -15.35
CA TYR A 78 -11.21 -0.22 -16.05
C TYR A 78 -10.20 0.38 -15.09
N TYR A 79 -10.59 0.60 -13.84
CA TYR A 79 -9.68 1.13 -12.82
C TYR A 79 -10.08 0.71 -11.40
N HIS A 80 -9.13 0.82 -10.51
CA HIS A 80 -9.30 0.74 -9.08
C HIS A 80 -8.91 2.08 -8.42
N VAL A 81 -9.61 2.46 -7.33
CA VAL A 81 -9.27 3.67 -6.57
C VAL A 81 -8.18 3.34 -5.56
N GLU A 82 -7.00 3.88 -5.75
CA GLU A 82 -5.87 3.67 -4.86
C GLU A 82 -4.86 4.82 -4.91
N GLY A 83 -4.38 5.27 -3.74
CA GLY A 83 -3.37 6.33 -3.64
C GLY A 83 -2.04 5.95 -4.29
N GLN A 84 -1.37 6.89 -4.94
CA GLN A 84 -0.12 6.63 -5.67
C GLN A 84 0.97 6.02 -4.77
N ALA A 85 1.12 6.47 -3.52
CA ALA A 85 2.10 5.92 -2.58
C ALA A 85 1.82 4.44 -2.25
N SER A 86 0.55 4.07 -2.14
CA SER A 86 0.08 2.69 -1.95
C SER A 86 0.41 1.82 -3.18
N GLN A 87 0.13 2.35 -4.38
CA GLN A 87 0.49 1.70 -5.65
C GLN A 87 2.01 1.46 -5.74
N LEU A 88 2.82 2.44 -5.33
CA LEU A 88 4.28 2.33 -5.35
C LEU A 88 4.76 1.18 -4.45
N ALA A 89 4.20 1.00 -3.25
CA ALA A 89 4.57 -0.10 -2.36
C ALA A 89 4.35 -1.47 -3.01
N ALA A 90 3.21 -1.67 -3.67
CA ALA A 90 2.95 -2.91 -4.40
C ALA A 90 3.90 -3.11 -5.59
N LEU A 91 4.23 -2.04 -6.34
CA LEU A 91 5.22 -2.11 -7.42
C LEU A 91 6.63 -2.46 -6.91
N CYS A 92 6.99 -2.00 -5.71
CA CYS A 92 8.29 -2.30 -5.09
C CYS A 92 8.46 -3.76 -4.66
N VAL A 93 7.37 -4.54 -4.60
CA VAL A 93 7.44 -6.01 -4.38
C VAL A 93 8.18 -6.68 -5.53
N GLY A 94 7.96 -6.21 -6.77
CA GLY A 94 8.55 -6.78 -7.96
C GLY A 94 8.13 -8.24 -8.15
N ALA A 95 6.84 -8.53 -7.94
CA ALA A 95 6.29 -9.85 -8.20
C ALA A 95 6.45 -10.22 -9.68
N ALA A 96 6.73 -11.49 -9.96
CA ALA A 96 6.98 -11.97 -11.31
C ALA A 96 6.06 -13.16 -11.67
N PRO A 97 5.83 -13.39 -12.97
CA PRO A 97 5.10 -14.56 -13.43
C PRO A 97 5.65 -15.87 -12.87
N GLY A 98 4.76 -16.74 -12.39
CA GLY A 98 5.12 -18.05 -11.85
C GLY A 98 5.58 -18.07 -10.38
N GLU A 99 5.74 -16.92 -9.72
CA GLU A 99 6.09 -16.84 -8.29
C GLU A 99 4.90 -17.18 -7.39
N THR A 100 5.19 -17.52 -6.14
CA THR A 100 4.25 -17.56 -5.03
C THR A 100 4.36 -16.24 -4.26
N VAL A 101 3.26 -15.47 -4.18
CA VAL A 101 3.23 -14.14 -3.57
C VAL A 101 2.19 -14.12 -2.45
N LEU A 102 2.52 -13.52 -1.31
CA LEU A 102 1.58 -13.29 -0.21
C LEU A 102 1.37 -11.78 0.00
N ASP A 103 0.10 -11.36 0.11
CA ASP A 103 -0.33 -10.06 0.60
C ASP A 103 -1.02 -10.28 1.94
N LEU A 104 -0.31 -10.03 3.05
CA LEU A 104 -0.75 -10.48 4.38
C LEU A 104 -1.74 -9.53 5.07
N CYS A 105 -1.88 -8.28 4.57
CA CYS A 105 -2.81 -7.27 5.11
C CYS A 105 -3.56 -6.58 3.95
N ALA A 106 -4.20 -7.40 3.10
CA ALA A 106 -4.56 -7.05 1.73
C ALA A 106 -5.75 -6.09 1.59
N ALA A 107 -6.69 -6.09 2.54
CA ALA A 107 -7.95 -5.36 2.34
C ALA A 107 -7.76 -3.83 2.28
N PRO A 108 -8.45 -3.17 1.33
CA PRO A 108 -9.59 -3.64 0.52
C PRO A 108 -9.22 -4.30 -0.83
N GLY A 109 -7.93 -4.60 -1.12
CA GLY A 109 -7.53 -5.35 -2.30
C GLY A 109 -6.78 -4.56 -3.38
N GLY A 110 -6.53 -3.26 -3.18
CA GLY A 110 -5.84 -2.44 -4.17
C GLY A 110 -4.43 -2.96 -4.49
N LYS A 111 -3.62 -3.23 -3.48
CA LYS A 111 -2.26 -3.77 -3.65
C LYS A 111 -2.27 -5.17 -4.24
N THR A 112 -3.22 -6.01 -3.82
CA THR A 112 -3.46 -7.34 -4.41
C THR A 112 -3.64 -7.26 -5.93
N ILE A 113 -4.43 -6.30 -6.42
CA ILE A 113 -4.65 -6.07 -7.85
C ILE A 113 -3.34 -5.77 -8.57
N LEU A 114 -2.48 -4.91 -8.00
CA LEU A 114 -1.18 -4.60 -8.59
C LEU A 114 -0.21 -5.79 -8.56
N LEU A 115 -0.26 -6.62 -7.53
CA LEU A 115 0.51 -7.86 -7.49
C LEU A 115 0.04 -8.83 -8.58
N ALA A 116 -1.27 -9.04 -8.73
CA ALA A 116 -1.85 -9.86 -9.79
C ALA A 116 -1.49 -9.35 -11.20
N GLU A 117 -1.46 -8.01 -11.39
CA GLU A 117 -0.99 -7.37 -12.62
C GLU A 117 0.47 -7.74 -12.92
N GLN A 118 1.38 -7.62 -11.94
CA GLN A 118 2.80 -7.95 -12.12
C GLN A 118 3.00 -9.44 -12.44
N MET A 119 2.21 -10.32 -11.85
CA MET A 119 2.26 -11.77 -12.06
C MET A 119 1.66 -12.21 -13.41
N GLN A 120 0.99 -11.33 -14.14
CA GLN A 120 0.42 -11.59 -15.48
C GLN A 120 -0.46 -12.85 -15.53
N GLY A 121 -1.21 -13.11 -14.45
CA GLY A 121 -2.14 -14.25 -14.36
C GLY A 121 -1.48 -15.62 -14.23
N THR A 122 -0.20 -15.69 -13.84
CA THR A 122 0.53 -16.95 -13.62
C THR A 122 1.17 -16.95 -12.23
N GLY A 123 1.30 -18.12 -11.62
CA GLY A 123 1.76 -18.29 -10.23
C GLY A 123 0.59 -18.28 -9.25
N GLU A 124 0.89 -18.13 -7.96
CA GLU A 124 -0.06 -18.24 -6.85
C GLU A 124 -0.02 -16.97 -5.99
N LEU A 125 -1.12 -16.22 -5.95
CA LEU A 125 -1.25 -15.03 -5.11
C LEU A 125 -2.23 -15.29 -3.97
N TYR A 126 -1.76 -15.23 -2.74
CA TYR A 126 -2.57 -15.36 -1.53
C TYR A 126 -2.77 -14.00 -0.90
N SER A 127 -4.02 -13.53 -0.82
CA SER A 127 -4.39 -12.23 -0.29
C SER A 127 -5.20 -12.40 0.98
N CYS A 128 -4.65 -11.95 2.10
CA CYS A 128 -5.12 -12.24 3.44
C CYS A 128 -5.55 -10.96 4.18
N ASP A 129 -6.56 -11.08 5.00
CA ASP A 129 -6.90 -10.06 6.01
C ASP A 129 -7.48 -10.76 7.26
N ALA A 130 -7.31 -10.14 8.43
CA ALA A 130 -7.75 -10.72 9.70
C ALA A 130 -9.27 -10.77 9.88
N ALA A 131 -10.03 -10.03 9.07
CA ALA A 131 -11.48 -9.92 9.20
C ALA A 131 -12.19 -10.43 7.92
N GLU A 132 -13.08 -11.40 8.06
CA GLU A 132 -13.80 -12.03 6.93
C GLU A 132 -14.58 -11.02 6.08
N ASN A 133 -15.21 -10.03 6.70
CA ASN A 133 -15.92 -8.97 5.98
C ASN A 133 -14.96 -8.13 5.12
N ARG A 134 -13.69 -7.99 5.51
CA ARG A 134 -12.66 -7.31 4.73
C ARG A 134 -12.12 -8.19 3.61
N VAL A 135 -12.02 -9.50 3.83
CA VAL A 135 -11.68 -10.48 2.78
C VAL A 135 -12.70 -10.43 1.64
N GLY A 136 -13.99 -10.26 1.98
CA GLY A 136 -15.04 -10.04 0.98
C GLY A 136 -14.81 -8.84 0.06
N LEU A 137 -14.20 -7.76 0.58
CA LEU A 137 -13.83 -6.60 -0.24
C LEU A 137 -12.72 -6.92 -1.24
N ILE A 138 -11.71 -7.70 -0.83
CA ILE A 138 -10.62 -8.15 -1.70
C ILE A 138 -11.21 -8.96 -2.87
N ARG A 139 -12.05 -9.94 -2.56
CA ARG A 139 -12.72 -10.79 -3.56
C ARG A 139 -13.52 -9.97 -4.57
N THR A 140 -14.37 -9.07 -4.08
CA THR A 140 -15.15 -8.17 -4.93
C THR A 140 -14.27 -7.30 -5.84
N ALA A 141 -13.14 -6.79 -5.33
CA ALA A 141 -12.22 -5.96 -6.11
C ALA A 141 -11.51 -6.78 -7.21
N VAL A 142 -11.02 -7.97 -6.87
CA VAL A 142 -10.34 -8.90 -7.80
C VAL A 142 -11.29 -9.34 -8.92
N ASP A 143 -12.51 -9.77 -8.56
CA ASP A 143 -13.51 -10.21 -9.52
C ASP A 143 -13.90 -9.07 -10.47
N ARG A 144 -14.14 -7.87 -9.95
CA ARG A 144 -14.48 -6.68 -10.76
C ARG A 144 -13.37 -6.31 -11.73
N MET A 145 -12.12 -6.44 -11.32
CA MET A 145 -10.96 -6.13 -12.16
C MET A 145 -10.60 -7.26 -13.14
N GLY A 146 -11.13 -8.47 -12.95
CA GLY A 146 -10.98 -9.60 -13.86
C GLY A 146 -9.65 -10.33 -13.73
N PHE A 147 -9.01 -10.29 -12.56
CA PHE A 147 -7.79 -11.06 -12.30
C PHE A 147 -8.13 -12.47 -11.80
N ALA A 148 -7.47 -13.47 -12.37
CA ALA A 148 -7.54 -14.88 -11.95
C ALA A 148 -6.32 -15.25 -11.08
N GLY A 149 -6.39 -16.43 -10.42
CA GLY A 149 -5.26 -16.95 -9.65
C GLY A 149 -5.02 -16.26 -8.29
N VAL A 150 -6.05 -15.56 -7.76
CA VAL A 150 -5.98 -14.90 -6.45
C VAL A 150 -6.77 -15.71 -5.43
N HIS A 151 -6.08 -16.23 -4.41
CA HIS A 151 -6.65 -16.93 -3.28
C HIS A 151 -6.89 -15.94 -2.14
N THR A 152 -8.14 -15.78 -1.72
CA THR A 152 -8.50 -14.87 -0.62
C THR A 152 -8.78 -15.65 0.66
N LEU A 153 -8.10 -15.31 1.78
CA LEU A 153 -8.19 -16.03 3.05
C LEU A 153 -8.37 -15.06 4.23
N CYS A 154 -9.24 -15.47 5.16
CA CYS A 154 -9.24 -14.85 6.49
C CYS A 154 -8.05 -15.39 7.28
N ASN A 155 -7.10 -14.51 7.63
CA ASN A 155 -5.85 -14.89 8.27
C ASN A 155 -5.36 -13.79 9.20
N ASP A 156 -5.10 -14.15 10.47
CA ASP A 156 -4.40 -13.29 11.41
C ASP A 156 -2.89 -13.37 11.13
N ALA A 157 -2.37 -12.35 10.45
CA ALA A 157 -0.95 -12.28 10.05
C ALA A 157 0.03 -12.18 11.23
N THR A 158 -0.44 -12.00 12.46
CA THR A 158 0.40 -12.03 13.66
C THR A 158 0.76 -13.45 14.10
N LYS A 159 0.18 -14.47 13.46
CA LYS A 159 0.34 -15.89 13.83
C LYS A 159 0.69 -16.74 12.62
N PRO A 160 1.54 -17.76 12.81
CA PRO A 160 1.78 -18.75 11.77
C PRO A 160 0.49 -19.44 11.32
N ASN A 161 0.32 -19.60 10.01
CA ASN A 161 -0.79 -20.35 9.43
C ASN A 161 -0.25 -21.40 8.47
N PRO A 162 -0.38 -22.70 8.79
CA PRO A 162 0.14 -23.79 7.93
C PRO A 162 -0.59 -23.93 6.59
N ALA A 163 -1.72 -23.25 6.39
CA ALA A 163 -2.42 -23.22 5.11
C ALA A 163 -1.75 -22.28 4.10
N LEU A 164 -0.85 -21.38 4.55
CA LEU A 164 -0.09 -20.51 3.67
C LEU A 164 1.21 -21.16 3.21
N PRO A 165 1.53 -21.13 1.91
CA PRO A 165 2.77 -21.67 1.39
C PRO A 165 3.96 -20.75 1.71
N MET A 166 5.17 -21.30 1.59
CA MET A 166 6.39 -20.49 1.51
C MET A 166 6.38 -19.66 0.23
N ALA A 167 6.67 -18.37 0.35
CA ALA A 167 6.54 -17.40 -0.73
C ALA A 167 7.88 -16.89 -1.26
N ASP A 168 7.90 -16.52 -2.54
CA ASP A 168 9.01 -15.82 -3.18
C ASP A 168 8.98 -14.33 -2.85
N ARG A 169 7.76 -13.76 -2.72
CA ARG A 169 7.52 -12.36 -2.38
C ARG A 169 6.43 -12.25 -1.33
N ILE A 170 6.63 -11.32 -0.39
CA ILE A 170 5.61 -10.98 0.60
C ILE A 170 5.45 -9.47 0.67
N LEU A 171 4.19 -9.02 0.72
CA LEU A 171 3.81 -7.65 1.04
C LEU A 171 3.15 -7.64 2.42
N THR A 172 3.60 -6.72 3.27
CA THR A 172 2.98 -6.40 4.56
C THR A 172 2.65 -4.91 4.62
N ASP A 173 1.45 -4.52 4.15
CA ASP A 173 0.91 -3.17 4.36
C ASP A 173 0.19 -3.14 5.70
N VAL A 174 0.96 -3.00 6.77
CA VAL A 174 0.51 -3.28 8.13
C VAL A 174 -0.49 -2.26 8.67
N PRO A 175 -1.37 -2.66 9.60
CA PRO A 175 -2.20 -1.71 10.34
C PRO A 175 -1.30 -0.69 11.06
N CYS A 176 -1.62 0.61 10.92
CA CYS A 176 -0.82 1.71 11.44
C CYS A 176 -1.69 2.87 11.93
N SER A 177 -1.09 3.90 12.50
CA SER A 177 -1.79 5.09 12.99
C SER A 177 -2.45 5.92 11.89
N GLY A 178 -2.00 5.80 10.64
CA GLY A 178 -2.56 6.53 9.50
C GLY A 178 -2.21 8.02 9.45
N LEU A 179 -1.18 8.46 10.16
CA LEU A 179 -0.78 9.89 10.23
C LEU A 179 -0.28 10.46 8.88
N GLY A 180 -0.07 9.62 7.89
CA GLY A 180 0.30 10.05 6.54
C GLY A 180 -0.89 10.39 5.63
N ILE A 181 -2.12 9.98 6.00
CA ILE A 181 -3.34 10.14 5.20
C ILE A 181 -4.38 11.06 5.84
N LEU A 182 -3.94 12.00 6.67
CA LEU A 182 -4.82 12.96 7.38
C LEU A 182 -5.69 13.80 6.43
N ALA A 183 -5.21 14.06 5.22
CA ALA A 183 -5.97 14.76 4.20
C ALA A 183 -7.21 13.97 3.74
N LYS A 184 -7.09 12.64 3.67
CA LYS A 184 -8.16 11.71 3.27
C LYS A 184 -9.02 11.23 4.44
N LYS A 185 -8.45 11.22 5.66
CA LYS A 185 -9.11 10.79 6.91
C LYS A 185 -8.91 11.83 8.00
N PRO A 186 -9.59 13.00 7.92
CA PRO A 186 -9.38 14.11 8.83
C PRO A 186 -9.79 13.79 10.29
N ASP A 187 -10.64 12.80 10.51
CA ASP A 187 -11.05 12.32 11.82
C ASP A 187 -9.87 11.76 12.65
N LEU A 188 -8.82 11.27 11.99
CA LEU A 188 -7.62 10.77 12.67
C LEU A 188 -6.89 11.84 13.50
N ARG A 189 -7.07 13.12 13.18
CA ARG A 189 -6.49 14.23 13.98
C ARG A 189 -7.04 14.33 15.38
N TYR A 190 -8.29 13.96 15.53
CA TYR A 190 -9.00 14.05 16.81
C TYR A 190 -8.83 12.78 17.64
N LYS A 191 -8.30 11.71 17.06
CA LYS A 191 -7.98 10.49 17.77
C LYS A 191 -6.62 10.65 18.45
N LYS A 192 -6.64 10.91 19.76
CA LYS A 192 -5.40 10.77 20.54
C LYS A 192 -4.94 9.32 20.47
N LEU A 193 -3.74 9.12 19.92
CA LEU A 193 -3.08 7.83 19.99
C LEU A 193 -2.56 7.67 21.42
N GLU A 194 -3.34 7.01 22.27
CA GLU A 194 -2.92 6.70 23.63
C GLU A 194 -1.70 5.77 23.59
N ALA A 195 -0.78 5.95 24.55
CA ALA A 195 0.48 5.18 24.60
C ALA A 195 0.24 3.66 24.60
N ALA A 196 -0.80 3.19 25.26
CA ALA A 196 -1.18 1.77 25.22
C ALA A 196 -1.57 1.30 23.82
N ARG A 197 -2.34 2.09 23.09
CA ARG A 197 -2.75 1.78 21.71
C ARG A 197 -1.58 1.82 20.74
N GLN A 198 -0.66 2.76 20.93
CA GLN A 198 0.57 2.81 20.13
C GLN A 198 1.44 1.57 20.37
N ALA A 199 1.62 1.17 21.63
CA ALA A 199 2.37 -0.04 21.98
C ALA A 199 1.74 -1.31 21.37
N GLU A 200 0.41 -1.41 21.36
CA GLU A 200 -0.33 -2.52 20.73
C GLU A 200 -0.11 -2.54 19.20
N LEU A 201 -0.15 -1.39 18.53
CA LEU A 201 0.14 -1.29 17.09
C LEU A 201 1.58 -1.74 16.78
N LEU A 202 2.56 -1.24 17.53
CA LEU A 202 3.97 -1.61 17.36
C LEU A 202 4.20 -3.11 17.57
N ALA A 203 3.58 -3.71 18.59
CA ALA A 203 3.65 -5.15 18.82
C ALA A 203 3.00 -5.96 17.67
N THR A 204 1.86 -5.51 17.16
CA THR A 204 1.18 -6.12 16.03
C THR A 204 2.04 -6.08 14.77
N GLN A 205 2.63 -4.94 14.47
CA GLN A 205 3.52 -4.75 13.31
C GLN A 205 4.75 -5.65 13.39
N ALA A 206 5.37 -5.75 14.57
CA ALA A 206 6.51 -6.64 14.81
C ALA A 206 6.14 -8.11 14.59
N ALA A 207 5.01 -8.56 15.13
CA ALA A 207 4.53 -9.94 14.97
C ALA A 207 4.21 -10.30 13.51
N ILE A 208 3.65 -9.35 12.74
CA ILE A 208 3.40 -9.53 11.30
C ILE A 208 4.73 -9.68 10.54
N LEU A 209 5.73 -8.85 10.84
CA LEU A 209 7.06 -8.95 10.24
C LEU A 209 7.73 -10.29 10.55
N ASP A 210 7.67 -10.75 11.81
CA ASP A 210 8.27 -12.02 12.23
C ASP A 210 7.57 -13.21 11.54
N THR A 211 6.25 -13.18 11.40
CA THR A 211 5.48 -14.19 10.65
C THR A 211 5.82 -14.16 9.16
N ALA A 212 5.93 -12.98 8.56
CA ALA A 212 6.34 -12.84 7.17
C ALA A 212 7.75 -13.38 6.92
N ALA A 213 8.69 -13.12 7.82
CA ALA A 213 10.05 -13.66 7.75
C ALA A 213 10.07 -15.20 7.76
N ALA A 214 9.20 -15.82 8.56
CA ALA A 214 9.06 -17.28 8.62
C ALA A 214 8.46 -17.89 7.33
N LEU A 215 7.54 -17.17 6.66
CA LEU A 215 6.90 -17.60 5.41
C LEU A 215 7.71 -17.29 4.16
N LEU A 216 8.79 -16.52 4.25
CA LEU A 216 9.60 -16.14 3.09
C LEU A 216 10.67 -17.18 2.80
N LYS A 217 10.75 -17.62 1.55
CA LYS A 217 11.83 -18.48 1.06
C LYS A 217 13.20 -17.81 1.19
N ALA A 218 14.26 -18.59 1.27
CA ALA A 218 15.62 -18.07 1.13
C ALA A 218 15.78 -17.38 -0.24
N GLY A 219 16.42 -16.20 -0.27
CA GLY A 219 16.50 -15.35 -1.45
C GLY A 219 15.21 -14.58 -1.79
N GLY A 220 14.12 -14.75 -1.04
CA GLY A 220 12.87 -14.05 -1.25
C GLY A 220 12.92 -12.58 -0.80
N ARG A 221 11.92 -11.78 -1.22
CA ARG A 221 11.78 -10.37 -0.84
C ARG A 221 10.53 -10.11 -0.02
N LEU A 222 10.68 -9.29 1.00
CA LEU A 222 9.60 -8.79 1.86
C LEU A 222 9.51 -7.27 1.72
N VAL A 223 8.33 -6.76 1.42
CA VAL A 223 8.04 -5.33 1.45
C VAL A 223 7.21 -5.03 2.69
N TYR A 224 7.71 -4.15 3.53
CA TYR A 224 6.99 -3.55 4.65
C TYR A 224 6.53 -2.17 4.26
N SER A 225 5.25 -1.84 4.51
CA SER A 225 4.72 -0.50 4.24
C SER A 225 3.71 -0.05 5.29
N THR A 226 3.60 1.28 5.44
CA THR A 226 2.63 1.95 6.31
C THR A 226 2.13 3.23 5.68
N CYS A 227 0.90 3.63 5.98
CA CYS A 227 0.36 4.95 5.63
C CYS A 227 0.58 5.96 6.78
N THR A 228 1.68 5.87 7.51
CA THR A 228 2.05 6.81 8.58
C THR A 228 3.43 7.41 8.34
N ILE A 229 3.66 8.57 8.98
CA ILE A 229 4.98 9.23 9.00
C ILE A 229 5.68 9.07 10.36
N ASP A 230 5.12 8.28 11.28
CA ASP A 230 5.69 8.05 12.62
C ASP A 230 6.95 7.17 12.52
N PRO A 231 8.13 7.68 12.92
CA PRO A 231 9.38 6.89 12.90
C PRO A 231 9.30 5.60 13.74
N ALA A 232 8.49 5.59 14.81
CA ALA A 232 8.33 4.41 15.66
C ALA A 232 7.67 3.24 14.91
N GLU A 233 6.71 3.54 14.03
CA GLU A 233 6.04 2.56 13.18
C GLU A 233 6.83 2.24 11.89
N ASN A 234 7.86 3.00 11.58
CA ASN A 234 8.61 2.95 10.32
C ASN A 234 10.06 2.48 10.54
N GLN A 235 11.02 3.40 10.51
CA GLN A 235 12.45 3.09 10.57
C GLN A 235 12.84 2.31 11.83
N GLN A 236 12.22 2.61 12.98
CA GLN A 236 12.52 1.92 14.23
C GLN A 236 12.00 0.48 14.23
N GLN A 237 10.84 0.20 13.58
CA GLN A 237 10.37 -1.16 13.38
C GLN A 237 11.32 -1.97 12.50
N ILE A 238 11.81 -1.39 11.41
CA ILE A 238 12.76 -2.06 10.53
C ILE A 238 14.09 -2.31 11.25
N ALA A 239 14.62 -1.33 11.98
CA ALA A 239 15.85 -1.50 12.76
C ALA A 239 15.70 -2.63 13.81
N ALA A 240 14.59 -2.66 14.53
CA ALA A 240 14.31 -3.71 15.51
C ALA A 240 14.11 -5.09 14.84
N PHE A 241 13.50 -5.15 13.66
CA PHE A 241 13.36 -6.37 12.87
C PHE A 241 14.73 -6.90 12.44
N LEU A 242 15.59 -6.08 11.84
CA LEU A 242 16.92 -6.47 11.39
C LEU A 242 17.82 -6.96 12.54
N ALA A 243 17.66 -6.39 13.74
CA ALA A 243 18.37 -6.86 14.92
C ALA A 243 17.95 -8.28 15.37
N ARG A 244 16.69 -8.67 15.13
CA ARG A 244 16.17 -10.03 15.41
C ARG A 244 16.41 -11.02 14.28
N HIS A 245 16.51 -10.52 13.03
CA HIS A 245 16.61 -11.31 11.81
C HIS A 245 17.87 -10.91 11.00
N PRO A 246 19.07 -11.30 11.46
CA PRO A 246 20.32 -10.93 10.81
C PRO A 246 20.49 -11.52 9.40
N GLU A 247 19.63 -12.47 9.02
CA GLU A 247 19.55 -13.02 7.67
C GLU A 247 18.87 -12.09 6.65
N PHE A 248 18.35 -10.93 7.08
CA PHE A 248 17.74 -9.94 6.19
C PHE A 248 18.65 -8.72 6.01
N THR A 249 18.57 -8.14 4.81
CA THR A 249 19.19 -6.85 4.48
C THR A 249 18.21 -5.94 3.77
N VAL A 250 18.35 -4.63 3.94
CA VAL A 250 17.59 -3.65 3.13
C VAL A 250 18.19 -3.62 1.73
N VAL A 251 17.34 -3.65 0.72
CA VAL A 251 17.73 -3.61 -0.69
C VAL A 251 16.94 -2.55 -1.46
N GLU A 252 17.45 -2.20 -2.64
CA GLU A 252 16.77 -1.27 -3.53
C GLU A 252 15.41 -1.81 -3.99
N PRO A 253 14.37 -0.96 -4.02
CA PRO A 253 13.06 -1.31 -4.53
C PRO A 253 13.09 -1.74 -6.00
N ALA A 254 12.18 -2.62 -6.39
CA ALA A 254 12.03 -3.02 -7.80
C ALA A 254 11.50 -1.87 -8.68
N ALA A 255 10.74 -0.96 -8.11
CA ALA A 255 10.28 0.25 -8.78
C ALA A 255 11.10 1.47 -8.36
N ALA A 256 11.37 2.37 -9.29
CA ALA A 256 12.06 3.63 -9.00
C ALA A 256 11.25 4.51 -8.03
N LEU A 257 11.92 5.02 -7.02
CA LEU A 257 11.30 5.95 -6.08
C LEU A 257 11.09 7.33 -6.74
N PRO A 258 9.89 7.92 -6.64
CA PRO A 258 9.63 9.26 -7.14
C PRO A 258 10.51 10.32 -6.48
N ALA A 259 10.80 11.39 -7.22
CA ALA A 259 11.51 12.54 -6.69
C ALA A 259 10.82 13.10 -5.43
N GLY A 260 11.60 13.50 -4.44
CA GLY A 260 11.11 14.01 -3.17
C GLY A 260 10.86 12.96 -2.08
N MET A 261 10.91 11.66 -2.38
CA MET A 261 11.01 10.65 -1.33
C MET A 261 12.38 10.69 -0.65
N THR A 262 12.38 10.55 0.66
CA THR A 262 13.62 10.49 1.45
C THR A 262 13.98 9.03 1.68
N ALA A 263 14.98 8.54 0.94
CA ALA A 263 15.58 7.22 1.19
C ALA A 263 16.59 7.29 2.34
N GLY A 264 16.66 6.24 3.13
CA GLY A 264 17.57 6.08 4.24
C GLY A 264 17.93 4.61 4.46
N GLU A 265 18.76 4.33 5.45
CA GLU A 265 19.26 2.99 5.78
C GLU A 265 18.12 1.96 6.03
N HIS A 266 17.01 2.41 6.58
CA HIS A 266 15.89 1.54 6.97
C HIS A 266 14.63 1.71 6.11
N GLY A 267 14.74 2.22 4.89
CA GLY A 267 13.63 2.37 3.96
C GLY A 267 13.44 3.80 3.43
N ALA A 268 12.32 4.04 2.76
CA ALA A 268 12.02 5.30 2.10
C ALA A 268 10.69 5.91 2.59
N LEU A 269 10.70 7.23 2.83
CA LEU A 269 9.57 7.99 3.33
C LEU A 269 9.08 9.00 2.28
N SER A 270 7.79 8.91 1.96
CA SER A 270 7.05 9.96 1.24
C SER A 270 6.43 10.93 2.25
N VAL A 271 6.62 12.22 1.98
CA VAL A 271 5.94 13.30 2.73
C VAL A 271 5.17 14.14 1.72
N PRO A 272 3.86 14.42 1.94
CA PRO A 272 2.99 15.06 0.95
C PRO A 272 3.54 16.39 0.39
N THR A 273 4.19 17.19 1.21
CA THR A 273 4.78 18.48 0.80
C THR A 273 5.97 18.36 -0.15
N ARG A 274 6.58 17.19 -0.26
CA ARG A 274 7.74 16.95 -1.12
C ARG A 274 7.39 16.13 -2.36
N THR A 275 6.53 15.15 -2.21
CA THR A 275 6.20 14.20 -3.27
C THR A 275 4.87 14.52 -3.96
N GLY A 276 3.96 15.25 -3.30
CA GLY A 276 2.58 15.40 -3.73
C GLY A 276 1.71 14.14 -3.53
N MET A 277 2.30 13.05 -3.03
CA MET A 277 1.59 11.82 -2.64
C MET A 277 1.24 11.83 -1.16
N ASP A 278 0.48 10.83 -0.71
CA ASP A 278 0.25 10.59 0.72
C ASP A 278 1.56 10.45 1.51
N GLY A 279 1.50 10.74 2.81
CA GLY A 279 2.55 10.36 3.74
C GLY A 279 2.59 8.83 3.84
N PHE A 280 3.72 8.24 3.49
CA PHE A 280 3.83 6.80 3.34
C PHE A 280 5.27 6.34 3.54
N PHE A 281 5.42 5.19 4.17
CA PHE A 281 6.73 4.57 4.34
C PHE A 281 6.75 3.21 3.65
N LEU A 282 7.89 2.88 3.05
CA LEU A 282 8.15 1.54 2.51
C LEU A 282 9.61 1.13 2.75
N CYS A 283 9.81 -0.15 3.00
CA CYS A 283 11.13 -0.78 3.07
C CYS A 283 11.10 -2.12 2.34
N VAL A 284 12.11 -2.35 1.51
CA VAL A 284 12.29 -3.64 0.82
C VAL A 284 13.42 -4.40 1.49
N LEU A 285 13.11 -5.60 1.94
CA LEU A 285 13.99 -6.50 2.66
C LEU A 285 14.25 -7.76 1.82
N GLN A 286 15.49 -8.19 1.77
CA GLN A 286 15.93 -9.40 1.09
C GLN A 286 16.39 -10.42 2.13
N LYS A 287 15.82 -11.63 2.12
CA LYS A 287 16.32 -12.75 2.92
C LYS A 287 17.57 -13.35 2.25
N ALA A 288 18.59 -13.67 3.01
CA ALA A 288 19.79 -14.33 2.49
C ALA A 288 19.43 -15.61 1.70
N ALA A 289 20.14 -15.87 0.64
CA ALA A 289 20.04 -17.14 -0.08
C ALA A 289 20.48 -18.30 0.82
N ALA A 290 19.92 -19.49 0.59
CA ALA A 290 20.44 -20.69 1.27
C ALA A 290 21.91 -20.87 0.89
N THR A 291 22.78 -21.01 1.89
CA THR A 291 24.17 -21.41 1.65
C THR A 291 24.15 -22.83 1.06
N GLN A 292 24.73 -22.98 -0.13
CA GLN A 292 24.89 -24.30 -0.77
C GLN A 292 25.87 -25.16 0.00
#